data_d2bb658f7503f268aac2919bc2dbf492
#
_entry.id   d2bb658f7503f268aac2919bc2dbf492
#
_cell.length_a   1.000
_cell.length_b   1.000
_cell.length_c   1.000
_cell.angle_alpha   90.00
_cell.angle_beta   90.00
_cell.angle_gamma   90.00
#
_symmetry.space_group_name_H-M   'P 1'
#
loop_
_entity.id
_entity.type
_entity.pdbx_description
1 polymer ?
#
loop_
_entity_poly.entity_id
_entity_poly.type
_entity_poly.pdbx_seq_one_letter_code
_entity_poly.pdbx_strand_id
1 'polypeptide(L)'
;MFEKASSIEGSKALFCLLSGENPTLPQAEVGAILESEGHPMKILSRLPRILRLRTTIHGAEAIARRAAYTRRCCREVLACEAEESQVLKAVKTSQFHRFLKDETFKVEVVKVEPKVFLVAKRVEGEIGRAILDEVPRARVNLKRSTKTFLGVVTDNLFLLGLVIEGSNGKFSSRRPHIRPFFHPSAMPPKLARCMVNLSRTRPRGVLLDAFCGTGSQLIEGALMGCTVLGSDIDPRMVRGASQNLSFSG
;
A
#
# COMPACT_ATOMS: atom_id res chain seq x y z
N MET A 1 0.95 -20.95 19.34
CA MET A 1 0.38 -20.28 20.52
C MET A 1 -0.25 -18.98 20.05
N PHE A 2 -1.52 -19.04 19.65
CA PHE A 2 -2.28 -17.88 19.14
C PHE A 2 -3.18 -17.38 20.26
N GLU A 3 -2.74 -16.33 20.93
CA GLU A 3 -3.48 -15.69 21.99
C GLU A 3 -4.58 -14.78 21.48
N LYS A 4 -5.76 -15.02 22.06
CA LYS A 4 -6.91 -14.13 22.29
C LYS A 4 -7.16 -13.01 21.28
N ALA A 5 -8.21 -13.20 20.50
CA ALA A 5 -8.96 -12.13 19.84
C ALA A 5 -9.62 -11.22 20.89
N SER A 6 -8.85 -10.35 21.53
CA SER A 6 -9.40 -9.15 22.15
C SER A 6 -10.02 -8.30 21.04
N SER A 7 -11.24 -7.82 21.25
CA SER A 7 -11.92 -6.86 20.41
C SER A 7 -10.96 -5.71 20.12
N ILE A 8 -10.52 -5.55 18.85
CA ILE A 8 -9.60 -4.48 18.47
C ILE A 8 -10.43 -3.20 18.43
N GLU A 9 -10.59 -2.55 19.58
CA GLU A 9 -11.27 -1.26 19.69
C GLU A 9 -10.60 -0.25 18.74
N GLY A 10 -11.40 0.47 17.96
CA GLY A 10 -10.91 1.44 16.99
C GLY A 10 -10.38 0.86 15.67
N SER A 11 -10.40 -0.47 15.46
CA SER A 11 -9.96 -1.05 14.18
C SER A 11 -10.97 -0.80 13.06
N LYS A 12 -10.44 -0.52 11.86
CA LYS A 12 -11.22 -0.30 10.64
C LYS A 12 -10.97 -1.43 9.64
N ALA A 13 -12.00 -1.74 8.85
CA ALA A 13 -11.82 -2.61 7.70
C ALA A 13 -11.04 -1.86 6.61
N LEU A 14 -10.07 -2.53 6.04
CA LEU A 14 -9.20 -2.05 4.98
C LEU A 14 -9.11 -3.08 3.89
N PHE A 15 -8.79 -2.64 2.68
CA PHE A 15 -8.25 -3.52 1.67
C PHE A 15 -6.99 -2.93 1.02
N CYS A 16 -6.06 -3.80 0.71
CA CYS A 16 -4.85 -3.49 -0.01
C CYS A 16 -4.94 -4.05 -1.43
N LEU A 17 -4.79 -3.19 -2.43
CA LEU A 17 -4.56 -3.63 -3.80
C LEU A 17 -3.07 -3.94 -3.96
N LEU A 18 -2.74 -5.21 -4.11
CA LEU A 18 -1.39 -5.71 -4.14
C LEU A 18 -0.82 -5.71 -5.57
N SER A 19 0.50 -5.66 -5.68
CA SER A 19 1.22 -5.91 -6.92
C SER A 19 1.04 -7.36 -7.36
N GLY A 20 0.89 -7.59 -8.65
CA GLY A 20 0.89 -8.94 -9.23
C GLY A 20 2.28 -9.51 -9.52
N GLU A 21 3.35 -8.82 -9.10
CA GLU A 21 4.74 -9.19 -9.42
C GLU A 21 5.23 -10.43 -8.65
N ASN A 22 4.62 -10.72 -7.49
CA ASN A 22 4.96 -11.89 -6.68
C ASN A 22 3.70 -12.38 -5.94
N PRO A 23 3.46 -13.69 -5.86
CA PRO A 23 2.23 -14.22 -5.25
C PRO A 23 2.21 -14.13 -3.71
N THR A 24 3.35 -14.13 -3.04
CA THR A 24 3.43 -14.25 -1.57
C THR A 24 4.02 -13.03 -0.87
N LEU A 25 5.05 -12.41 -1.45
CA LEU A 25 5.76 -11.27 -0.84
C LEU A 25 4.85 -10.10 -0.46
N PRO A 26 3.87 -9.67 -1.28
CA PRO A 26 3.05 -8.51 -0.93
C PRO A 26 2.25 -8.70 0.36
N GLN A 27 1.70 -9.89 0.58
CA GLN A 27 0.94 -10.19 1.81
C GLN A 27 1.85 -10.32 3.02
N ALA A 28 3.01 -10.99 2.86
CA ALA A 28 4.00 -11.15 3.92
C ALA A 28 4.57 -9.77 4.34
N GLU A 29 4.81 -8.89 3.36
CA GLU A 29 5.28 -7.52 3.60
C GLU A 29 4.29 -6.72 4.46
N VAL A 30 2.99 -6.76 4.15
CA VAL A 30 1.95 -6.09 4.94
C VAL A 30 1.95 -6.60 6.38
N GLY A 31 2.03 -7.92 6.58
CA GLY A 31 2.10 -8.52 7.91
C GLY A 31 3.33 -8.07 8.69
N ALA A 32 4.50 -8.10 8.06
CA ALA A 32 5.76 -7.70 8.69
C ALA A 32 5.78 -6.20 9.07
N ILE A 33 5.20 -5.33 8.26
CA ILE A 33 5.06 -3.90 8.58
C ILE A 33 4.22 -3.71 9.84
N LEU A 34 3.03 -4.31 9.88
CA LEU A 34 2.13 -4.16 11.03
C LEU A 34 2.74 -4.73 12.31
N GLU A 35 3.37 -5.90 12.21
CA GLU A 35 4.06 -6.53 13.34
C GLU A 35 5.21 -5.66 13.85
N SER A 36 6.05 -5.14 12.94
CA SER A 36 7.20 -4.32 13.34
C SER A 36 6.82 -3.01 14.02
N GLU A 37 5.69 -2.42 13.68
CA GLU A 37 5.20 -1.17 14.30
C GLU A 37 4.19 -1.42 15.44
N GLY A 38 3.93 -2.70 15.81
CA GLY A 38 3.07 -3.07 16.93
C GLY A 38 1.58 -2.86 16.65
N HIS A 39 1.17 -2.87 15.37
CA HIS A 39 -0.23 -2.73 15.01
C HIS A 39 -0.92 -4.10 14.91
N PRO A 40 -2.14 -4.24 15.45
CA PRO A 40 -2.90 -5.49 15.36
C PRO A 40 -3.29 -5.75 13.90
N MET A 41 -3.37 -7.02 13.52
CA MET A 41 -3.84 -7.46 12.20
C MET A 41 -4.82 -8.62 12.34
N LYS A 42 -6.03 -8.45 11.76
CA LYS A 42 -6.98 -9.54 11.55
C LYS A 42 -7.30 -9.64 10.07
N ILE A 43 -6.93 -10.74 9.44
CA ILE A 43 -7.25 -10.97 8.02
C ILE A 43 -8.73 -11.28 7.91
N LEU A 44 -9.42 -10.59 6.99
CA LEU A 44 -10.82 -10.79 6.66
C LEU A 44 -10.97 -11.73 5.44
N SER A 45 -10.18 -11.49 4.40
CA SER A 45 -10.12 -12.36 3.22
C SER A 45 -8.83 -12.16 2.42
N ARG A 46 -8.44 -13.20 1.69
CA ARG A 46 -7.36 -13.19 0.71
C ARG A 46 -7.97 -13.52 -0.65
N LEU A 47 -7.85 -12.58 -1.59
CA LEU A 47 -8.33 -12.72 -2.96
C LEU A 47 -7.15 -12.48 -3.91
N PRO A 48 -7.23 -12.84 -5.18
CA PRO A 48 -6.20 -12.51 -6.14
C PRO A 48 -5.87 -11.01 -6.09
N ARG A 49 -4.62 -10.67 -5.77
CA ARG A 49 -4.11 -9.30 -5.65
C ARG A 49 -4.84 -8.38 -4.65
N ILE A 50 -5.66 -8.93 -3.76
CA ILE A 50 -6.36 -8.16 -2.73
C ILE A 50 -6.17 -8.84 -1.38
N LEU A 51 -5.76 -8.06 -0.40
CA LEU A 51 -5.75 -8.44 1.00
C LEU A 51 -6.74 -7.55 1.76
N ARG A 52 -7.80 -8.16 2.30
CA ARG A 52 -8.72 -7.47 3.23
C ARG A 52 -8.32 -7.80 4.65
N LEU A 53 -8.24 -6.77 5.49
CA LEU A 53 -7.83 -6.92 6.88
C LEU A 53 -8.49 -5.86 7.77
N ARG A 54 -8.41 -6.08 9.09
CA ARG A 54 -8.67 -5.04 10.09
C ARG A 54 -7.37 -4.68 10.78
N THR A 55 -7.12 -3.39 10.92
CA THR A 55 -6.03 -2.82 11.72
C THR A 55 -6.41 -1.41 12.18
N THR A 56 -5.56 -0.76 12.94
CA THR A 56 -5.71 0.65 13.31
C THR A 56 -5.50 1.57 12.11
N ILE A 57 -5.95 2.83 12.21
CA ILE A 57 -5.67 3.82 11.17
C ILE A 57 -4.17 4.06 11.00
N HIS A 58 -3.40 4.10 12.08
CA HIS A 58 -1.94 4.22 12.03
C HIS A 58 -1.28 3.00 11.38
N GLY A 59 -1.80 1.79 11.59
CA GLY A 59 -1.35 0.60 10.87
C GLY A 59 -1.60 0.70 9.36
N ALA A 60 -2.73 1.25 8.96
CA ALA A 60 -3.03 1.49 7.55
C ALA A 60 -2.10 2.54 6.91
N GLU A 61 -1.79 3.62 7.64
CA GLU A 61 -0.81 4.63 7.24
C GLU A 61 0.60 4.05 7.15
N ALA A 62 0.98 3.16 8.07
CA ALA A 62 2.25 2.45 8.02
C ALA A 62 2.38 1.59 6.75
N ILE A 63 1.32 0.83 6.40
CA ILE A 63 1.28 0.08 5.14
C ILE A 63 1.43 1.04 3.95
N ALA A 64 0.63 2.10 3.88
CA ALA A 64 0.66 3.05 2.77
C ALA A 64 2.02 3.75 2.61
N ARG A 65 2.73 4.00 3.70
CA ARG A 65 4.05 4.65 3.71
C ARG A 65 5.18 3.69 3.33
N ARG A 66 5.16 2.45 3.84
CA ARG A 66 6.30 1.53 3.80
C ARG A 66 6.26 0.50 2.69
N ALA A 67 5.07 -0.02 2.37
CA ALA A 67 4.96 -1.20 1.51
C ALA A 67 5.43 -0.92 0.07
N ALA A 68 6.27 -1.81 -0.45
CA ALA A 68 6.78 -1.75 -1.82
C ALA A 68 5.84 -2.43 -2.82
N TYR A 69 5.19 -3.50 -2.39
CA TYR A 69 4.32 -4.33 -3.23
C TYR A 69 2.83 -4.10 -2.99
N THR A 70 2.44 -3.11 -2.18
CA THR A 70 1.06 -2.63 -2.08
C THR A 70 0.88 -1.41 -2.97
N ARG A 71 0.04 -1.52 -4.00
CA ARG A 71 -0.24 -0.41 -4.94
C ARG A 71 -1.11 0.67 -4.31
N ARG A 72 -2.12 0.25 -3.54
CA ARG A 72 -3.04 1.15 -2.81
C ARG A 72 -3.46 0.47 -1.51
N CYS A 73 -3.52 1.23 -0.44
CA CYS A 73 -4.16 0.86 0.82
C CYS A 73 -5.41 1.72 0.97
N CYS A 74 -6.57 1.10 1.21
CA CYS A 74 -7.84 1.80 1.22
C CYS A 74 -8.61 1.51 2.51
N ARG A 75 -9.15 2.55 3.14
CA ARG A 75 -10.17 2.39 4.19
C ARG A 75 -11.48 1.97 3.52
N GLU A 76 -11.95 0.78 3.85
CA GLU A 76 -13.14 0.21 3.24
C GLU A 76 -14.39 1.04 3.56
N VAL A 77 -15.15 1.38 2.52
CA VAL A 77 -16.45 2.06 2.59
C VAL A 77 -17.56 1.02 2.50
N LEU A 78 -17.48 0.15 1.48
CA LEU A 78 -18.43 -0.94 1.28
C LEU A 78 -17.74 -2.16 0.64
N ALA A 79 -18.37 -3.32 0.83
CA ALA A 79 -18.07 -4.57 0.17
C ALA A 79 -19.39 -5.26 -0.19
N CYS A 80 -19.59 -5.63 -1.45
CA CYS A 80 -20.80 -6.30 -1.93
C CYS A 80 -20.45 -7.23 -3.10
N GLU A 81 -21.42 -8.02 -3.55
CA GLU A 81 -21.29 -8.81 -4.77
C GLU A 81 -21.00 -7.93 -5.98
N ALA A 82 -20.18 -8.41 -6.91
CA ALA A 82 -19.77 -7.68 -8.12
C ALA A 82 -20.84 -7.65 -9.21
N GLU A 83 -22.10 -7.65 -8.82
CA GLU A 83 -23.26 -7.44 -9.69
C GLU A 83 -23.63 -5.96 -9.69
N GLU A 84 -23.90 -5.37 -10.86
CA GLU A 84 -24.16 -3.93 -10.98
C GLU A 84 -25.31 -3.45 -10.11
N SER A 85 -26.41 -4.21 -10.05
CA SER A 85 -27.57 -3.91 -9.21
C SER A 85 -27.22 -3.85 -7.73
N GLN A 86 -26.42 -4.80 -7.24
CA GLN A 86 -25.96 -4.86 -5.85
C GLN A 86 -24.99 -3.72 -5.54
N VAL A 87 -24.08 -3.41 -6.46
CA VAL A 87 -23.15 -2.28 -6.31
C VAL A 87 -23.92 -0.96 -6.19
N LEU A 88 -24.86 -0.70 -7.08
CA LEU A 88 -25.67 0.53 -7.06
C LEU A 88 -26.52 0.65 -5.79
N LYS A 89 -27.09 -0.46 -5.32
CA LYS A 89 -27.83 -0.50 -4.06
C LYS A 89 -26.92 -0.19 -2.87
N ALA A 90 -25.75 -0.84 -2.79
CA ALA A 90 -24.78 -0.62 -1.72
C ALA A 90 -24.24 0.81 -1.71
N VAL A 91 -23.97 1.39 -2.88
CA VAL A 91 -23.52 2.79 -3.03
C VAL A 91 -24.58 3.75 -2.47
N LYS A 92 -25.86 3.58 -2.80
CA LYS A 92 -26.94 4.46 -2.31
C LYS A 92 -27.15 4.40 -0.79
N THR A 93 -26.77 3.32 -0.14
CA THR A 93 -26.90 3.13 1.31
C THR A 93 -25.63 3.45 2.08
N SER A 94 -24.54 3.81 1.37
CA SER A 94 -23.26 4.14 1.98
C SER A 94 -23.29 5.51 2.63
N GLN A 95 -22.43 5.73 3.65
CA GLN A 95 -22.34 6.97 4.40
C GLN A 95 -21.05 7.70 4.05
N PHE A 96 -21.02 8.39 2.91
CA PHE A 96 -19.84 9.06 2.38
C PHE A 96 -19.40 10.26 3.21
N HIS A 97 -20.32 10.94 3.91
CA HIS A 97 -20.00 12.04 4.81
C HIS A 97 -19.01 11.67 5.94
N ARG A 98 -18.85 10.37 6.23
CA ARG A 98 -17.84 9.88 7.19
C ARG A 98 -16.43 9.89 6.64
N PHE A 99 -16.26 10.08 5.33
CA PHE A 99 -15.00 9.98 4.61
C PHE A 99 -14.62 11.27 3.89
N LEU A 100 -15.59 12.12 3.62
CA LEU A 100 -15.45 13.34 2.82
C LEU A 100 -16.33 14.43 3.39
N LYS A 101 -15.86 15.69 3.34
CA LYS A 101 -16.61 16.90 3.72
C LYS A 101 -16.63 17.88 2.57
N ASP A 102 -15.74 18.88 2.60
CA ASP A 102 -15.67 19.99 1.64
C ASP A 102 -14.52 19.84 0.63
N GLU A 103 -13.93 18.62 0.57
CA GLU A 103 -12.74 18.37 -0.25
C GLU A 103 -13.09 18.04 -1.70
N THR A 104 -12.07 18.12 -2.54
CA THR A 104 -12.17 17.61 -3.91
C THR A 104 -11.92 16.10 -3.95
N PHE A 105 -12.67 15.41 -4.78
CA PHE A 105 -12.52 13.96 -4.91
C PHE A 105 -12.55 13.48 -6.36
N LYS A 106 -12.09 12.26 -6.55
CA LYS A 106 -12.29 11.45 -7.76
C LYS A 106 -12.66 10.03 -7.39
N VAL A 107 -13.30 9.35 -8.31
CA VAL A 107 -13.61 7.92 -8.23
C VAL A 107 -12.84 7.21 -9.34
N GLU A 108 -12.18 6.12 -9.02
CA GLU A 108 -11.50 5.24 -9.95
C GLU A 108 -11.99 3.81 -9.71
N VAL A 109 -12.35 3.08 -10.77
CA VAL A 109 -12.72 1.67 -10.66
C VAL A 109 -11.76 0.82 -11.49
N VAL A 110 -11.11 -0.12 -10.84
CA VAL A 110 -10.15 -1.04 -11.45
C VAL A 110 -10.65 -2.47 -11.38
N LYS A 111 -10.48 -3.21 -12.48
CA LYS A 111 -10.74 -4.64 -12.54
C LYS A 111 -9.44 -5.38 -12.26
N VAL A 112 -9.45 -6.28 -11.29
CA VAL A 112 -8.30 -7.14 -10.99
C VAL A 112 -8.28 -8.32 -11.94
N GLU A 113 -9.45 -8.78 -12.36
CA GLU A 113 -9.64 -9.89 -13.28
C GLU A 113 -10.40 -9.44 -14.53
N PRO A 114 -9.98 -9.87 -15.73
CA PRO A 114 -10.54 -9.36 -16.98
C PRO A 114 -11.96 -9.85 -17.30
N LYS A 115 -12.42 -10.93 -16.67
CA LYS A 115 -13.70 -11.60 -16.99
C LYS A 115 -14.95 -10.95 -16.37
N VAL A 116 -14.80 -9.88 -15.61
CA VAL A 116 -15.93 -9.23 -14.94
C VAL A 116 -16.68 -8.31 -15.88
N PHE A 117 -18.00 -8.52 -16.03
CA PHE A 117 -18.88 -7.77 -16.95
C PHE A 117 -19.31 -6.38 -16.44
N LEU A 118 -18.86 -5.94 -15.27
CA LEU A 118 -19.22 -4.64 -14.73
C LEU A 118 -18.59 -3.49 -15.54
N VAL A 119 -19.39 -2.49 -15.93
CA VAL A 119 -18.92 -1.34 -16.69
C VAL A 119 -18.32 -0.29 -15.73
N ALA A 120 -17.00 -0.31 -15.58
CA ALA A 120 -16.27 0.52 -14.61
C ALA A 120 -16.64 2.02 -14.70
N LYS A 121 -16.68 2.59 -15.91
CA LYS A 121 -17.04 4.01 -16.14
C LYS A 121 -18.43 4.39 -15.65
N ARG A 122 -19.40 3.50 -15.82
CA ARG A 122 -20.76 3.72 -15.34
C ARG A 122 -20.80 3.73 -13.82
N VAL A 123 -20.14 2.75 -13.20
CA VAL A 123 -20.06 2.66 -11.73
C VAL A 123 -19.32 3.85 -11.13
N GLU A 124 -18.23 4.31 -11.75
CA GLU A 124 -17.54 5.55 -11.35
C GLU A 124 -18.49 6.76 -11.31
N GLY A 125 -19.32 6.91 -12.36
CA GLY A 125 -20.31 7.98 -12.45
C GLY A 125 -21.40 7.89 -11.38
N GLU A 126 -21.95 6.70 -11.14
CA GLU A 126 -22.99 6.49 -10.13
C GLU A 126 -22.46 6.69 -8.70
N ILE A 127 -21.23 6.24 -8.40
CA ILE A 127 -20.58 6.54 -7.11
C ILE A 127 -20.37 8.04 -6.97
N GLY A 128 -19.86 8.70 -8.01
CA GLY A 128 -19.64 10.15 -7.99
C GLY A 128 -20.92 10.93 -7.72
N ARG A 129 -22.02 10.54 -8.35
CA ARG A 129 -23.35 11.13 -8.12
C ARG A 129 -23.83 10.91 -6.68
N ALA A 130 -23.77 9.68 -6.18
CA ALA A 130 -24.18 9.37 -4.81
C ALA A 130 -23.37 10.16 -3.76
N ILE A 131 -22.07 10.38 -4.01
CA ILE A 131 -21.24 11.23 -3.14
C ILE A 131 -21.73 12.69 -3.15
N LEU A 132 -22.03 13.25 -4.33
CA LEU A 132 -22.49 14.63 -4.46
C LEU A 132 -23.87 14.84 -3.85
N ASP A 133 -24.77 13.86 -3.97
CA ASP A 133 -26.11 13.89 -3.39
C ASP A 133 -26.04 13.90 -1.85
N GLU A 134 -25.12 13.16 -1.25
CA GLU A 134 -24.95 13.08 0.21
C GLU A 134 -24.06 14.20 0.78
N VAL A 135 -23.05 14.64 0.03
CA VAL A 135 -22.06 15.64 0.47
C VAL A 135 -22.04 16.81 -0.53
N PRO A 136 -23.02 17.73 -0.47
CA PRO A 136 -23.20 18.79 -1.50
C PRO A 136 -22.05 19.77 -1.64
N ARG A 137 -21.19 19.88 -0.62
CA ARG A 137 -19.98 20.75 -0.65
C ARG A 137 -18.77 20.09 -1.28
N ALA A 138 -18.80 18.77 -1.48
CA ALA A 138 -17.73 18.05 -2.17
C ALA A 138 -17.71 18.44 -3.66
N ARG A 139 -16.54 18.38 -4.27
CA ARG A 139 -16.35 18.75 -5.69
C ARG A 139 -15.55 17.67 -6.41
N VAL A 140 -15.99 17.30 -7.61
CA VAL A 140 -15.24 16.39 -8.46
C VAL A 140 -14.03 17.11 -9.07
N ASN A 141 -12.84 16.50 -8.94
CA ASN A 141 -11.64 16.95 -9.63
C ASN A 141 -10.80 15.75 -10.06
N LEU A 142 -10.87 15.40 -11.34
CA LEU A 142 -10.18 14.22 -11.87
C LEU A 142 -8.66 14.38 -11.95
N LYS A 143 -8.13 15.60 -12.02
CA LYS A 143 -6.70 15.86 -12.17
C LYS A 143 -5.98 16.09 -10.83
N ARG A 144 -6.58 16.83 -9.90
CA ARG A 144 -5.97 17.26 -8.64
C ARG A 144 -6.95 17.09 -7.47
N SER A 145 -7.46 15.87 -7.29
CA SER A 145 -8.31 15.54 -6.13
C SER A 145 -7.48 15.39 -4.87
N THR A 146 -8.00 15.87 -3.75
CA THR A 146 -7.43 15.63 -2.42
C THR A 146 -7.81 14.27 -1.86
N LYS A 147 -8.92 13.69 -2.35
CA LYS A 147 -9.41 12.37 -1.95
C LYS A 147 -9.65 11.49 -3.18
N THR A 148 -9.29 10.22 -3.09
CA THR A 148 -9.55 9.24 -4.15
C THR A 148 -10.36 8.08 -3.56
N PHE A 149 -11.55 7.84 -4.12
CA PHE A 149 -12.31 6.62 -3.88
C PHE A 149 -11.89 5.59 -4.91
N LEU A 150 -11.42 4.44 -4.47
CA LEU A 150 -11.01 3.35 -5.33
C LEU A 150 -12.02 2.21 -5.23
N GLY A 151 -12.68 1.92 -6.34
CA GLY A 151 -13.44 0.68 -6.54
C GLY A 151 -12.52 -0.41 -7.09
N VAL A 152 -12.61 -1.59 -6.53
CA VAL A 152 -11.87 -2.78 -7.02
C VAL A 152 -12.86 -3.90 -7.27
N VAL A 153 -12.80 -4.44 -8.49
CA VAL A 153 -13.70 -5.53 -8.93
C VAL A 153 -12.90 -6.80 -9.07
N THR A 154 -13.34 -7.85 -8.37
CA THR A 154 -12.90 -9.24 -8.56
C THR A 154 -14.04 -10.04 -9.21
N ASP A 155 -13.89 -11.35 -9.39
CA ASP A 155 -14.92 -12.22 -9.98
C ASP A 155 -16.29 -12.08 -9.28
N ASN A 156 -16.31 -12.07 -7.94
CA ASN A 156 -17.55 -12.11 -7.17
C ASN A 156 -17.69 -10.96 -6.16
N LEU A 157 -16.70 -10.08 -6.06
CA LEU A 157 -16.69 -9.05 -5.01
C LEU A 157 -16.34 -7.70 -5.59
N PHE A 158 -17.16 -6.69 -5.25
CA PHE A 158 -16.85 -5.28 -5.41
C PHE A 158 -16.48 -4.68 -4.06
N LEU A 159 -15.34 -4.00 -4.02
CA LEU A 159 -14.85 -3.25 -2.88
C LEU A 159 -14.75 -1.78 -3.25
N LEU A 160 -15.27 -0.90 -2.42
CA LEU A 160 -15.05 0.54 -2.51
C LEU A 160 -14.35 1.03 -1.25
N GLY A 161 -13.33 1.84 -1.40
CA GLY A 161 -12.64 2.42 -0.26
C GLY A 161 -12.01 3.76 -0.56
N LEU A 162 -11.79 4.54 0.50
CA LEU A 162 -11.02 5.76 0.44
C LEU A 162 -9.53 5.42 0.50
N VAL A 163 -8.78 5.85 -0.52
CA VAL A 163 -7.32 5.65 -0.58
C VAL A 163 -6.65 6.38 0.57
N ILE A 164 -5.82 5.66 1.30
CA ILE A 164 -4.92 6.22 2.31
C ILE A 164 -3.66 6.66 1.57
N GLU A 165 -3.40 7.95 1.62
CA GLU A 165 -2.20 8.50 0.99
C GLU A 165 -0.94 8.04 1.72
N GLY A 166 0.06 7.67 0.93
CA GLY A 166 1.36 7.27 1.41
C GLY A 166 2.40 7.59 0.35
N SER A 167 3.63 7.71 0.76
CA SER A 167 4.73 7.78 -0.18
C SER A 167 4.90 6.41 -0.85
N ASN A 168 4.04 6.08 -1.82
CA ASN A 168 4.37 4.98 -2.74
C ASN A 168 5.70 5.32 -3.37
N GLY A 169 6.76 4.74 -2.78
CA GLY A 169 8.13 5.16 -2.98
C GLY A 169 8.43 5.34 -4.45
N LYS A 170 9.05 6.45 -4.80
CA LYS A 170 9.53 6.71 -6.16
C LYS A 170 10.67 5.74 -6.50
N PHE A 171 10.37 4.43 -6.51
CA PHE A 171 11.38 3.38 -6.74
C PHE A 171 12.11 3.54 -8.07
N SER A 172 11.45 4.13 -9.08
CA SER A 172 12.07 4.43 -10.36
C SER A 172 13.24 5.41 -10.27
N SER A 173 13.18 6.37 -9.36
CA SER A 173 14.25 7.36 -9.15
C SER A 173 15.45 6.82 -8.37
N ARG A 174 15.39 5.59 -7.88
CA ARG A 174 16.45 4.94 -7.09
C ARG A 174 17.00 3.66 -7.74
N ARG A 175 16.71 3.46 -9.03
CA ARG A 175 17.21 2.28 -9.76
C ARG A 175 18.74 2.21 -9.71
N PRO A 176 19.33 0.99 -9.68
CA PRO A 176 20.78 0.84 -9.55
C PRO A 176 21.61 1.61 -10.58
N HIS A 177 21.16 1.65 -11.83
CA HIS A 177 21.88 2.29 -12.94
C HIS A 177 21.95 3.83 -12.88
N ILE A 178 21.20 4.48 -11.98
CA ILE A 178 21.28 5.94 -11.77
C ILE A 178 22.11 6.32 -10.55
N ARG A 179 22.61 5.33 -9.82
CA ARG A 179 23.45 5.54 -8.63
C ARG A 179 24.90 5.77 -9.03
N PRO A 180 25.69 6.51 -8.22
CA PRO A 180 27.10 6.75 -8.51
C PRO A 180 27.93 5.48 -8.67
N PHE A 181 27.65 4.45 -7.87
CA PHE A 181 28.27 3.15 -7.98
C PHE A 181 27.25 2.10 -8.44
N PHE A 182 27.50 1.54 -9.62
CA PHE A 182 26.64 0.51 -10.22
C PHE A 182 27.38 -0.83 -10.29
N HIS A 183 26.66 -1.89 -9.99
CA HIS A 183 27.10 -3.28 -10.24
C HIS A 183 25.88 -4.11 -10.74
N PRO A 184 26.06 -5.05 -11.70
CA PRO A 184 24.95 -5.83 -12.26
C PRO A 184 24.15 -6.66 -11.24
N SER A 185 24.78 -7.08 -10.13
CA SER A 185 24.12 -7.80 -9.04
C SER A 185 23.30 -6.90 -8.09
N ALA A 186 23.23 -5.60 -8.35
CA ALA A 186 22.52 -4.67 -7.49
C ALA A 186 21.01 -4.98 -7.42
N MET A 187 20.49 -5.15 -6.21
CA MET A 187 19.09 -5.47 -5.98
C MET A 187 18.17 -4.30 -6.38
N PRO A 188 17.03 -4.58 -7.07
CA PRO A 188 16.03 -3.55 -7.37
C PRO A 188 15.44 -2.92 -6.10
N PRO A 189 15.17 -1.59 -6.08
CA PRO A 189 14.70 -0.89 -4.89
C PRO A 189 13.42 -1.44 -4.26
N LYS A 190 12.46 -1.88 -5.08
CA LYS A 190 11.24 -2.51 -4.59
C LYS A 190 11.51 -3.77 -3.77
N LEU A 191 12.38 -4.64 -4.30
CA LEU A 191 12.75 -5.87 -3.61
C LEU A 191 13.54 -5.55 -2.34
N ALA A 192 14.50 -4.64 -2.42
CA ALA A 192 15.27 -4.18 -1.27
C ALA A 192 14.36 -3.64 -0.16
N ARG A 193 13.39 -2.77 -0.49
CA ARG A 193 12.40 -2.26 0.47
C ARG A 193 11.57 -3.38 1.10
N CYS A 194 11.11 -4.33 0.30
CA CYS A 194 10.37 -5.49 0.80
C CYS A 194 11.22 -6.32 1.77
N MET A 195 12.48 -6.57 1.44
CA MET A 195 13.41 -7.30 2.32
C MET A 195 13.59 -6.58 3.67
N VAL A 196 13.77 -5.25 3.64
CA VAL A 196 13.85 -4.42 4.86
C VAL A 196 12.54 -4.50 5.67
N ASN A 197 11.38 -4.49 5.02
CA ASN A 197 10.10 -4.67 5.72
C ASN A 197 9.99 -6.07 6.34
N LEU A 198 10.39 -7.11 5.59
CA LEU A 198 10.37 -8.50 6.07
C LEU A 198 11.33 -8.77 7.22
N SER A 199 12.43 -8.02 7.34
CA SER A 199 13.32 -8.10 8.51
C SER A 199 12.68 -7.56 9.80
N ARG A 200 11.49 -6.93 9.71
CA ARG A 200 10.77 -6.32 10.84
C ARG A 200 11.54 -5.21 11.56
N THR A 201 12.51 -4.62 10.89
CA THR A 201 13.21 -3.47 11.44
C THR A 201 12.24 -2.30 11.61
N ARG A 202 12.19 -1.74 12.81
CA ARG A 202 11.36 -0.57 13.15
C ARG A 202 12.00 0.73 12.66
N PRO A 203 11.23 1.78 12.38
CA PRO A 203 11.80 3.12 12.27
C PRO A 203 12.65 3.45 13.52
N ARG A 204 13.80 4.08 13.32
CA ARG A 204 14.83 4.35 14.35
C ARG A 204 15.52 3.10 14.92
N GLY A 205 15.21 1.91 14.40
CA GLY A 205 15.95 0.68 14.72
C GLY A 205 17.28 0.59 13.95
N VAL A 206 18.04 -0.46 14.22
CA VAL A 206 19.28 -0.76 13.51
C VAL A 206 19.03 -1.87 12.50
N LEU A 207 19.43 -1.64 11.26
CA LEU A 207 19.44 -2.63 10.18
C LEU A 207 20.89 -3.00 9.87
N LEU A 208 21.25 -4.26 10.06
CA LEU A 208 22.54 -4.82 9.65
C LEU A 208 22.37 -5.62 8.36
N ASP A 209 23.18 -5.29 7.35
CA ASP A 209 23.34 -6.09 6.12
C ASP A 209 24.82 -6.53 6.04
N ALA A 210 25.08 -7.79 6.38
CA ALA A 210 26.41 -8.36 6.45
C ALA A 210 27.02 -8.64 5.04
N PHE A 211 26.24 -8.59 3.99
CA PHE A 211 26.62 -8.81 2.59
C PHE A 211 26.06 -7.71 1.70
N CYS A 212 26.36 -6.46 2.06
CA CYS A 212 25.60 -5.29 1.59
C CYS A 212 25.76 -4.99 0.09
N GLY A 213 26.79 -5.54 -0.59
CA GLY A 213 27.03 -5.28 -2.00
C GLY A 213 27.04 -3.78 -2.31
N THR A 214 26.18 -3.34 -3.21
CA THR A 214 26.02 -1.92 -3.57
C THR A 214 25.17 -1.09 -2.60
N GLY A 215 24.75 -1.66 -1.47
CA GLY A 215 24.00 -0.98 -0.41
C GLY A 215 22.50 -0.84 -0.68
N SER A 216 21.89 -1.64 -1.55
CA SER A 216 20.47 -1.48 -1.90
C SER A 216 19.52 -1.58 -0.70
N GLN A 217 19.75 -2.53 0.22
CA GLN A 217 18.94 -2.66 1.44
C GLN A 217 19.24 -1.54 2.44
N LEU A 218 20.52 -1.15 2.54
CA LEU A 218 20.94 -0.05 3.41
C LEU A 218 20.27 1.27 3.01
N ILE A 219 20.20 1.58 1.71
CA ILE A 219 19.50 2.77 1.18
C ILE A 219 18.02 2.74 1.59
N GLU A 220 17.35 1.63 1.35
CA GLU A 220 15.91 1.54 1.67
C GLU A 220 15.66 1.55 3.18
N GLY A 221 16.57 1.02 3.98
CA GLY A 221 16.54 1.11 5.45
C GLY A 221 16.73 2.55 5.94
N ALA A 222 17.73 3.25 5.42
CA ALA A 222 17.99 4.66 5.76
C ALA A 222 16.79 5.55 5.41
N LEU A 223 16.20 5.38 4.21
CA LEU A 223 14.97 6.07 3.79
C LEU A 223 13.74 5.75 4.65
N MET A 224 13.77 4.67 5.43
CA MET A 224 12.76 4.35 6.44
C MET A 224 13.09 4.92 7.82
N GLY A 225 14.20 5.64 7.96
CA GLY A 225 14.66 6.22 9.22
C GLY A 225 15.36 5.22 10.14
N CYS A 226 15.92 4.13 9.60
CA CYS A 226 16.76 3.20 10.35
C CYS A 226 18.21 3.67 10.40
N THR A 227 18.91 3.37 11.49
CA THR A 227 20.38 3.35 11.48
C THR A 227 20.83 2.12 10.70
N VAL A 228 21.68 2.30 9.70
CA VAL A 228 22.09 1.20 8.84
C VAL A 228 23.57 0.88 9.01
N LEU A 229 23.89 -0.41 9.09
CA LEU A 229 25.24 -0.94 9.15
C LEU A 229 25.40 -1.95 8.03
N GLY A 230 26.48 -1.84 7.27
CA GLY A 230 26.74 -2.77 6.16
C GLY A 230 28.19 -3.24 6.15
N SER A 231 28.39 -4.48 5.80
CA SER A 231 29.72 -5.05 5.51
C SER A 231 29.67 -5.85 4.22
N ASP A 232 30.82 -6.01 3.60
CA ASP A 232 31.01 -6.88 2.42
C ASP A 232 32.46 -7.35 2.41
N ILE A 233 32.69 -8.54 1.88
CA ILE A 233 34.05 -9.07 1.73
C ILE A 233 34.87 -8.29 0.69
N ASP A 234 34.21 -7.70 -0.31
CA ASP A 234 34.86 -6.86 -1.31
C ASP A 234 34.88 -5.38 -0.86
N PRO A 235 36.06 -4.81 -0.57
CA PRO A 235 36.17 -3.41 -0.17
C PRO A 235 35.65 -2.41 -1.21
N ARG A 236 35.58 -2.77 -2.49
CA ARG A 236 35.00 -1.93 -3.54
C ARG A 236 33.49 -1.80 -3.36
N MET A 237 32.81 -2.89 -2.95
CA MET A 237 31.38 -2.86 -2.61
C MET A 237 31.10 -1.94 -1.42
N VAL A 238 31.88 -2.04 -0.37
CA VAL A 238 31.73 -1.17 0.83
C VAL A 238 31.88 0.31 0.47
N ARG A 239 32.93 0.67 -0.30
CA ARG A 239 33.11 2.05 -0.78
C ARG A 239 31.96 2.50 -1.69
N GLY A 240 31.53 1.64 -2.61
CA GLY A 240 30.40 1.90 -3.51
C GLY A 240 29.07 2.05 -2.78
N ALA A 241 28.80 1.21 -1.78
CA ALA A 241 27.62 1.34 -0.92
C ALA A 241 27.60 2.67 -0.17
N SER A 242 28.73 3.10 0.38
CA SER A 242 28.87 4.40 1.03
C SER A 242 28.56 5.58 0.09
N GLN A 243 29.10 5.54 -1.15
CA GLN A 243 28.80 6.54 -2.17
C GLN A 243 27.29 6.58 -2.52
N ASN A 244 26.68 5.40 -2.68
CA ASN A 244 25.26 5.28 -3.00
C ASN A 244 24.35 5.77 -1.85
N LEU A 245 24.73 5.51 -0.61
CA LEU A 245 24.04 6.03 0.58
C LEU A 245 24.07 7.55 0.61
N SER A 246 25.26 8.15 0.47
CA SER A 246 25.41 9.61 0.44
C SER A 246 24.64 10.29 -0.70
N PHE A 247 24.51 9.63 -1.83
CA PHE A 247 23.72 10.12 -2.98
C PHE A 247 22.21 10.05 -2.73
N SER A 248 21.77 9.10 -1.92
CA SER A 248 20.34 8.85 -1.70
C SER A 248 19.72 9.71 -0.60
N GLY A 249 20.51 10.50 0.12
CA GLY A 249 20.14 11.39 1.24
C GLY A 249 20.45 10.78 2.57
#